data_d7210995f0234279d3c0a4cf42203e44
#
_entry.id   d7210995f0234279d3c0a4cf42203e44
#
_cell.length_a   1.000
_cell.length_b   1.000
_cell.length_c   1.000
_cell.angle_alpha   90.00
_cell.angle_beta   90.00
_cell.angle_gamma   90.00
#
_symmetry.space_group_name_H-M   'P 1'
#
loop_
_entity.id
_entity.type
_entity.pdbx_description
1 polymer ?
#
loop_
_entity_poly.entity_id
_entity_poly.type
_entity_poly.pdbx_seq_one_letter_code
_entity_poly.pdbx_strand_id
1 'polypeptide(L)'
;MKNVELNSMIRPDLIGMKPYSSARDEFEGSASVYLDANENPFNNGVNRYPDPLQKSLKNRISEIKGIPANQIFLGNGSDECIDLLFRLLCRPGTDKAASIAPSYGMYGVSARINQVELVEILLNEDFSLDTDKILRESQGCKLLFLCSPNNPTGQCFSHNDLIMLIKNFDGIVVIDEAYIDFADQASMLNDLQNYPNLAVSQTFSKAFGMAGIRLGLLFGSVELIDWINRIKPPYNINQLTQEFALNKLIDTSEVNEQIHQIRSEREKLIGQLQGLEIVKTVYPSDANFVLIRVPDAEALYTYLTSLGIVVRNRSTQPLCNNTLRLTVGTPEENTQLITAIKDFQSVIS
;
A
#
# COMPACT_ATOMS: atom_id res chain seq x y z
N MET A 1 -23.33 -7.70 -13.59
CA MET A 1 -22.56 -6.78 -12.75
C MET A 1 -23.52 -6.10 -11.82
N LYS A 2 -23.30 -6.14 -10.51
CA LYS A 2 -24.06 -5.29 -9.59
C LYS A 2 -23.69 -3.83 -9.89
N ASN A 3 -24.67 -2.99 -10.18
CA ASN A 3 -24.45 -1.54 -10.32
C ASN A 3 -24.23 -0.99 -8.91
N VAL A 4 -22.97 -0.87 -8.50
CA VAL A 4 -22.62 -0.22 -7.26
C VAL A 4 -22.63 1.29 -7.51
N GLU A 5 -23.71 1.96 -7.10
CA GLU A 5 -23.77 3.42 -7.13
C GLU A 5 -22.93 3.98 -5.98
N LEU A 6 -21.75 4.51 -6.28
CA LEU A 6 -20.82 5.01 -5.27
C LEU A 6 -21.45 6.04 -4.33
N ASN A 7 -22.30 6.94 -4.86
CA ASN A 7 -22.98 7.94 -4.04
C ASN A 7 -23.83 7.33 -2.91
N SER A 8 -24.37 6.13 -3.10
CA SER A 8 -25.12 5.44 -2.05
C SER A 8 -24.23 4.86 -0.93
N MET A 9 -22.94 4.78 -1.18
CA MET A 9 -21.94 4.24 -0.25
C MET A 9 -21.26 5.33 0.58
N ILE A 10 -21.28 6.58 0.07
CA ILE A 10 -20.70 7.74 0.78
C ILE A 10 -21.46 7.93 2.10
N ARG A 11 -20.74 8.28 3.13
CA ARG A 11 -21.34 8.67 4.42
C ARG A 11 -22.37 9.77 4.22
N PRO A 12 -23.62 9.62 4.71
CA PRO A 12 -24.68 10.59 4.48
C PRO A 12 -24.38 11.99 4.99
N ASP A 13 -23.60 12.12 6.05
CA ASP A 13 -23.18 13.39 6.65
C ASP A 13 -22.17 14.17 5.80
N LEU A 14 -21.54 13.52 4.82
CA LEU A 14 -20.65 14.17 3.85
C LEU A 14 -21.39 14.66 2.58
N ILE A 15 -22.61 14.15 2.35
CA ILE A 15 -23.41 14.55 1.19
C ILE A 15 -23.79 16.03 1.34
N GLY A 16 -23.45 16.84 0.30
CA GLY A 16 -23.67 18.29 0.33
C GLY A 16 -22.55 19.10 1.01
N MET A 17 -21.53 18.44 1.57
CA MET A 17 -20.34 19.14 2.07
C MET A 17 -19.64 19.87 0.91
N LYS A 18 -19.41 21.17 1.06
CA LYS A 18 -18.59 21.94 0.13
C LYS A 18 -17.12 21.69 0.45
N PRO A 19 -16.28 21.32 -0.53
CA PRO A 19 -14.85 21.19 -0.29
C PRO A 19 -14.28 22.55 0.11
N TYR A 20 -13.15 22.54 0.80
CA TYR A 20 -12.36 23.76 0.93
C TYR A 20 -11.90 24.19 -0.46
N SER A 21 -12.18 25.45 -0.83
CA SER A 21 -11.70 26.08 -2.07
C SER A 21 -10.73 27.20 -1.69
N SER A 22 -9.60 27.27 -2.39
CA SER A 22 -8.70 28.41 -2.30
C SER A 22 -8.95 29.35 -3.48
N ALA A 23 -8.66 30.63 -3.31
CA ALA A 23 -8.78 31.59 -4.41
C ALA A 23 -7.91 31.19 -5.63
N ARG A 24 -6.82 30.44 -5.40
CA ARG A 24 -5.98 29.88 -6.48
C ARG A 24 -6.66 28.76 -7.25
N ASP A 25 -7.50 27.96 -6.59
CA ASP A 25 -8.26 26.90 -7.26
C ASP A 25 -9.35 27.49 -8.18
N GLU A 26 -9.87 28.65 -7.80
CA GLU A 26 -10.90 29.36 -8.55
C GLU A 26 -10.32 30.25 -9.67
N PHE A 27 -9.00 30.52 -9.63
CA PHE A 27 -8.35 31.37 -10.62
C PHE A 27 -7.83 30.53 -11.81
N GLU A 28 -8.32 30.84 -12.99
CA GLU A 28 -7.86 30.28 -14.25
C GLU A 28 -6.84 31.22 -14.92
N GLY A 29 -5.60 30.75 -15.08
CA GLY A 29 -4.55 31.50 -15.76
C GLY A 29 -3.23 31.59 -14.98
N SER A 30 -2.33 32.47 -15.42
CA SER A 30 -1.09 32.78 -14.70
C SER A 30 -1.21 34.15 -14.03
N ALA A 31 -0.98 34.21 -12.72
CA ALA A 31 -0.92 35.46 -11.98
C ALA A 31 0.54 35.86 -11.72
N SER A 32 0.82 37.15 -11.78
CA SER A 32 2.11 37.71 -11.38
C SER A 32 2.16 38.15 -9.91
N VAL A 33 0.97 38.28 -9.27
CA VAL A 33 0.81 38.74 -7.89
C VAL A 33 -0.16 37.82 -7.17
N TYR A 34 0.29 37.22 -6.05
CA TYR A 34 -0.52 36.35 -5.19
C TYR A 34 -0.65 36.99 -3.80
N LEU A 35 -1.87 37.39 -3.43
CA LEU A 35 -2.21 38.01 -2.15
C LEU A 35 -3.42 37.34 -1.49
N ASP A 36 -3.61 36.06 -1.76
CA ASP A 36 -4.82 35.30 -1.47
C ASP A 36 -4.72 34.44 -0.20
N ALA A 37 -3.50 34.00 0.18
CA ALA A 37 -3.32 32.96 1.20
C ALA A 37 -2.50 33.40 2.42
N ASN A 38 -2.33 34.71 2.63
CA ASN A 38 -1.60 35.30 3.79
C ASN A 38 -0.16 34.76 3.95
N GLU A 39 0.46 34.34 2.86
CA GLU A 39 1.82 33.81 2.87
C GLU A 39 2.86 34.88 3.04
N ASN A 40 4.02 34.52 3.53
CA ASN A 40 5.17 35.42 3.55
C ASN A 40 5.60 35.75 2.10
N PRO A 41 5.65 37.03 1.69
CA PRO A 41 5.94 37.40 0.31
C PRO A 41 7.43 37.22 -0.07
N PHE A 42 8.32 37.05 0.88
CA PHE A 42 9.75 36.92 0.63
C PHE A 42 10.09 35.51 0.19
N ASN A 43 10.56 35.38 -1.06
CA ASN A 43 10.83 34.09 -1.64
C ASN A 43 12.03 33.40 -0.98
N ASN A 44 11.81 32.19 -0.47
CA ASN A 44 12.83 31.30 0.07
C ASN A 44 12.74 29.88 -0.53
N GLY A 45 12.00 29.74 -1.64
CA GLY A 45 11.78 28.47 -2.34
C GLY A 45 10.59 27.65 -1.83
N VAL A 46 10.09 27.91 -0.61
CA VAL A 46 8.98 27.19 0.01
C VAL A 46 7.99 28.10 0.73
N ASN A 47 8.03 29.40 0.43
CA ASN A 47 7.17 30.41 1.06
C ASN A 47 5.72 30.39 0.55
N ARG A 48 5.41 29.61 -0.46
CA ARG A 48 4.10 29.51 -1.07
C ARG A 48 3.49 28.14 -0.85
N TYR A 49 2.17 28.07 -0.66
CA TYR A 49 1.47 26.79 -0.67
C TYR A 49 1.65 26.07 -2.01
N PRO A 50 1.83 24.73 -1.98
CA PRO A 50 1.95 23.94 -3.20
C PRO A 50 0.61 23.85 -3.95
N ASP A 51 0.65 23.25 -5.16
CA ASP A 51 -0.57 22.87 -5.88
C ASP A 51 -1.38 21.86 -5.04
N PRO A 52 -2.62 22.21 -4.61
CA PRO A 52 -3.43 21.33 -3.77
C PRO A 52 -3.91 20.07 -4.50
N LEU A 53 -3.89 20.07 -5.83
CA LEU A 53 -4.30 18.94 -6.67
C LEU A 53 -3.12 18.19 -7.29
N GLN A 54 -1.88 18.64 -7.06
CA GLN A 54 -0.64 18.03 -7.56
C GLN A 54 -0.68 17.72 -9.08
N LYS A 55 -1.23 18.64 -9.87
CA LYS A 55 -1.55 18.44 -11.30
C LYS A 55 -0.34 17.94 -12.11
N SER A 56 0.82 18.60 -11.97
CA SER A 56 2.03 18.20 -12.69
C SER A 56 2.49 16.80 -12.33
N LEU A 57 2.47 16.46 -11.03
CA LEU A 57 2.88 15.14 -10.56
C LEU A 57 1.88 14.05 -10.98
N LYS A 58 0.57 14.33 -10.89
CA LYS A 58 -0.47 13.39 -11.37
C LYS A 58 -0.37 13.14 -12.87
N ASN A 59 -0.09 14.17 -13.67
CA ASN A 59 0.09 14.00 -15.11
C ASN A 59 1.29 13.10 -15.40
N ARG A 60 2.41 13.29 -14.70
CA ARG A 60 3.57 12.43 -14.89
C ARG A 60 3.31 10.98 -14.46
N ILE A 61 2.60 10.78 -13.35
CA ILE A 61 2.19 9.44 -12.90
C ILE A 61 1.21 8.80 -13.90
N SER A 62 0.28 9.60 -14.44
CA SER A 62 -0.66 9.18 -15.49
C SER A 62 0.07 8.61 -16.71
N GLU A 63 1.12 9.29 -17.18
CA GLU A 63 1.96 8.81 -18.30
C GLU A 63 2.64 7.47 -17.98
N ILE A 64 3.17 7.32 -16.76
CA ILE A 64 3.90 6.10 -16.33
C ILE A 64 2.95 4.92 -16.13
N LYS A 65 1.80 5.17 -15.49
CA LYS A 65 0.87 4.09 -15.09
C LYS A 65 -0.26 3.84 -16.08
N GLY A 66 -0.41 4.70 -17.09
CA GLY A 66 -1.47 4.57 -18.11
C GLY A 66 -2.89 4.84 -17.59
N ILE A 67 -3.03 5.50 -16.42
CA ILE A 67 -4.31 5.81 -15.78
C ILE A 67 -4.56 7.32 -15.87
N PRO A 68 -5.77 7.79 -16.27
CA PRO A 68 -6.08 9.21 -16.34
C PRO A 68 -5.83 9.94 -15.01
N ALA A 69 -5.28 11.15 -15.06
CA ALA A 69 -4.91 11.92 -13.87
C ALA A 69 -6.09 12.21 -12.91
N ASN A 70 -7.31 12.30 -13.43
CA ASN A 70 -8.53 12.44 -12.64
C ASN A 70 -8.99 11.16 -11.93
N GLN A 71 -8.34 10.04 -12.18
CA GLN A 71 -8.51 8.77 -11.47
C GLN A 71 -7.38 8.49 -10.47
N ILE A 72 -6.52 9.48 -10.20
CA ILE A 72 -5.36 9.39 -9.32
C ILE A 72 -5.54 10.33 -8.13
N PHE A 73 -5.39 9.80 -6.93
CA PHE A 73 -5.22 10.55 -5.70
C PHE A 73 -3.81 10.31 -5.14
N LEU A 74 -3.19 11.37 -4.60
CA LEU A 74 -1.88 11.32 -3.95
C LEU A 74 -2.04 11.57 -2.45
N GLY A 75 -1.58 10.60 -1.65
CA GLY A 75 -1.63 10.64 -0.19
C GLY A 75 -0.26 10.73 0.45
N ASN A 76 -0.20 11.19 1.70
CA ASN A 76 0.99 11.21 2.54
C ASN A 76 1.37 9.77 2.98
N GLY A 77 1.89 8.99 2.03
CA GLY A 77 1.96 7.54 2.06
C GLY A 77 0.60 6.91 1.73
N SER A 78 0.60 5.60 1.45
CA SER A 78 -0.64 4.83 1.28
C SER A 78 -1.50 4.81 2.54
N ASP A 79 -0.92 5.10 3.70
CA ASP A 79 -1.64 5.18 4.97
C ASP A 79 -2.72 6.28 4.96
N GLU A 80 -2.43 7.45 4.37
CA GLU A 80 -3.45 8.51 4.21
C GLU A 80 -4.56 8.06 3.24
N CYS A 81 -4.22 7.33 2.18
CA CYS A 81 -5.22 6.78 1.26
C CYS A 81 -6.18 5.82 1.99
N ILE A 82 -5.64 4.92 2.82
CA ILE A 82 -6.41 4.00 3.64
C ILE A 82 -7.32 4.75 4.61
N ASP A 83 -6.78 5.72 5.35
CA ASP A 83 -7.53 6.49 6.33
C ASP A 83 -8.68 7.30 5.71
N LEU A 84 -8.43 7.94 4.56
CA LEU A 84 -9.45 8.69 3.83
C LEU A 84 -10.59 7.80 3.30
N LEU A 85 -10.30 6.55 2.90
CA LEU A 85 -11.33 5.59 2.51
C LEU A 85 -12.26 5.25 3.69
N PHE A 86 -11.71 5.03 4.89
CA PHE A 86 -12.52 4.84 6.09
C PHE A 86 -13.38 6.07 6.38
N ARG A 87 -12.79 7.26 6.36
CA ARG A 87 -13.51 8.53 6.60
C ARG A 87 -14.62 8.79 5.60
N LEU A 88 -14.41 8.42 4.34
CA LEU A 88 -15.38 8.65 3.27
C LEU A 88 -16.57 7.70 3.34
N LEU A 89 -16.32 6.42 3.60
CA LEU A 89 -17.28 5.35 3.35
C LEU A 89 -17.90 4.78 4.63
N CYS A 90 -17.22 4.85 5.77
CA CYS A 90 -17.65 4.20 6.99
C CYS A 90 -18.09 5.20 8.06
N ARG A 91 -19.34 5.08 8.55
CA ARG A 91 -19.83 5.85 9.71
C ARG A 91 -19.21 5.28 10.98
N PRO A 92 -18.56 6.13 11.80
CA PRO A 92 -18.00 5.71 13.09
C PRO A 92 -19.03 5.00 13.98
N GLY A 93 -18.63 3.89 14.60
CA GLY A 93 -19.46 3.12 15.52
C GLY A 93 -20.65 2.39 14.90
N THR A 94 -20.80 2.42 13.56
CA THR A 94 -21.96 1.84 12.87
C THR A 94 -21.57 0.89 11.75
N ASP A 95 -20.75 1.37 10.82
CA ASP A 95 -20.35 0.61 9.62
C ASP A 95 -19.12 -0.26 9.92
N LYS A 96 -18.90 -1.28 9.09
CA LYS A 96 -17.82 -2.23 9.19
C LYS A 96 -16.97 -2.23 7.92
N ALA A 97 -15.73 -2.65 8.09
CA ALA A 97 -14.83 -2.98 7.01
C ALA A 97 -14.29 -4.39 7.20
N ALA A 98 -13.78 -5.01 6.15
CA ALA A 98 -13.16 -6.32 6.20
C ALA A 98 -11.72 -6.27 5.67
N SER A 99 -10.86 -7.12 6.19
CA SER A 99 -9.56 -7.43 5.61
C SER A 99 -9.23 -8.91 5.79
N ILE A 100 -8.37 -9.42 4.93
CA ILE A 100 -7.76 -10.73 5.14
C ILE A 100 -6.74 -10.67 6.28
N ALA A 101 -6.52 -11.81 6.96
CA ALA A 101 -5.51 -11.98 8.01
C ALA A 101 -4.76 -13.31 7.84
N PRO A 102 -3.41 -13.33 7.97
CA PRO A 102 -2.54 -12.18 8.27
C PRO A 102 -2.42 -11.21 7.09
N SER A 103 -2.35 -9.89 7.37
CA SER A 103 -2.13 -8.88 6.36
C SER A 103 -1.49 -7.60 6.96
N TYR A 104 -1.52 -6.50 6.23
CA TYR A 104 -0.92 -5.23 6.65
C TYR A 104 -1.68 -4.62 7.83
N GLY A 105 -0.97 -4.43 8.95
CA GLY A 105 -1.58 -4.03 10.21
C GLY A 105 -2.22 -2.63 10.24
N MET A 106 -1.89 -1.76 9.26
CA MET A 106 -2.46 -0.41 9.24
C MET A 106 -3.97 -0.39 8.92
N TYR A 107 -4.52 -1.43 8.31
CA TYR A 107 -5.97 -1.52 8.14
C TYR A 107 -6.67 -1.53 9.51
N GLY A 108 -6.18 -2.34 10.44
CA GLY A 108 -6.73 -2.40 11.81
C GLY A 108 -6.49 -1.09 12.59
N VAL A 109 -5.32 -0.48 12.43
CA VAL A 109 -5.01 0.81 13.07
C VAL A 109 -5.93 1.92 12.56
N SER A 110 -6.07 2.05 11.23
CA SER A 110 -6.94 3.06 10.63
C SER A 110 -8.41 2.83 10.96
N ALA A 111 -8.88 1.57 10.93
CA ALA A 111 -10.23 1.21 11.35
C ALA A 111 -10.50 1.66 12.80
N ARG A 112 -9.58 1.37 13.73
CA ARG A 112 -9.71 1.73 15.13
C ARG A 112 -9.72 3.24 15.36
N ILE A 113 -8.85 3.99 14.67
CA ILE A 113 -8.81 5.47 14.71
C ILE A 113 -10.14 6.05 14.26
N ASN A 114 -10.74 5.48 13.22
CA ASN A 114 -12.03 5.91 12.67
C ASN A 114 -13.26 5.30 13.38
N GLN A 115 -13.06 4.54 14.46
CA GLN A 115 -14.12 3.84 15.19
C GLN A 115 -14.97 2.92 14.30
N VAL A 116 -14.33 2.23 13.36
CA VAL A 116 -14.94 1.24 12.46
C VAL A 116 -14.54 -0.15 12.91
N GLU A 117 -15.50 -1.06 13.00
CA GLU A 117 -15.22 -2.48 13.24
C GLU A 117 -14.50 -3.08 12.03
N LEU A 118 -13.35 -3.70 12.25
CA LEU A 118 -12.64 -4.46 11.20
C LEU A 118 -12.91 -5.96 11.41
N VAL A 119 -13.53 -6.57 10.42
CA VAL A 119 -13.72 -8.02 10.33
C VAL A 119 -12.46 -8.61 9.71
N GLU A 120 -11.64 -9.30 10.51
CA GLU A 120 -10.44 -9.99 10.03
C GLU A 120 -10.80 -11.42 9.62
N ILE A 121 -10.62 -11.73 8.33
CA ILE A 121 -10.98 -13.02 7.72
C ILE A 121 -9.69 -13.81 7.46
N LEU A 122 -9.55 -14.94 8.15
CA LEU A 122 -8.35 -15.76 8.06
C LEU A 122 -8.18 -16.34 6.64
N LEU A 123 -6.96 -16.21 6.10
CA LEU A 123 -6.51 -16.96 4.95
C LEU A 123 -6.51 -18.47 5.23
N ASN A 124 -6.38 -19.27 4.20
CA ASN A 124 -6.10 -20.70 4.33
C ASN A 124 -4.70 -20.92 4.96
N GLU A 125 -4.39 -22.14 5.40
CA GLU A 125 -3.08 -22.48 6.00
C GLU A 125 -1.90 -22.28 5.05
N ASP A 126 -2.14 -22.37 3.74
CA ASP A 126 -1.17 -22.10 2.68
C ASP A 126 -1.14 -20.63 2.24
N PHE A 127 -1.86 -19.76 2.96
CA PHE A 127 -2.06 -18.34 2.69
C PHE A 127 -2.83 -18.03 1.40
N SER A 128 -3.52 -18.98 0.80
CA SER A 128 -4.45 -18.73 -0.32
C SER A 128 -5.77 -18.10 0.17
N LEU A 129 -6.53 -17.48 -0.77
CA LEU A 129 -7.86 -16.95 -0.50
C LEU A 129 -8.91 -18.06 -0.51
N ASP A 130 -9.84 -18.00 0.43
CA ASP A 130 -11.13 -18.65 0.34
C ASP A 130 -12.18 -17.59 -0.02
N THR A 131 -12.46 -17.44 -1.31
CA THR A 131 -13.34 -16.38 -1.83
C THR A 131 -14.75 -16.47 -1.31
N ASP A 132 -15.30 -17.68 -1.15
CA ASP A 132 -16.66 -17.90 -0.63
C ASP A 132 -16.76 -17.53 0.85
N LYS A 133 -15.74 -17.88 1.64
CA LYS A 133 -15.62 -17.47 3.04
C LYS A 133 -15.50 -15.95 3.16
N ILE A 134 -14.66 -15.33 2.34
CA ILE A 134 -14.47 -13.88 2.36
C ILE A 134 -15.77 -13.15 2.06
N LEU A 135 -16.51 -13.55 1.02
CA LEU A 135 -17.79 -12.93 0.67
C LEU A 135 -18.85 -13.14 1.75
N ARG A 136 -18.88 -14.30 2.37
CA ARG A 136 -19.83 -14.61 3.45
C ARG A 136 -19.53 -13.80 4.72
N GLU A 137 -18.26 -13.75 5.15
CA GLU A 137 -17.88 -13.12 6.41
C GLU A 137 -17.77 -11.59 6.30
N SER A 138 -17.53 -11.05 5.10
CA SER A 138 -17.53 -9.60 4.83
C SER A 138 -18.92 -9.02 4.51
N GLN A 139 -19.98 -9.81 4.65
CA GLN A 139 -21.33 -9.32 4.35
C GLN A 139 -21.68 -8.09 5.20
N GLY A 140 -22.17 -7.03 4.56
CA GLY A 140 -22.49 -5.76 5.20
C GLY A 140 -21.31 -4.82 5.46
N CYS A 141 -20.08 -5.23 5.15
CA CYS A 141 -18.92 -4.35 5.20
C CYS A 141 -18.95 -3.36 4.02
N LYS A 142 -18.44 -2.15 4.26
CA LYS A 142 -18.31 -1.07 3.25
C LYS A 142 -17.02 -1.14 2.45
N LEU A 143 -15.97 -1.67 3.07
CA LEU A 143 -14.63 -1.81 2.52
C LEU A 143 -14.16 -3.25 2.67
N LEU A 144 -13.43 -3.75 1.66
CA LEU A 144 -12.69 -5.00 1.72
C LEU A 144 -11.24 -4.72 1.29
N PHE A 145 -10.28 -4.89 2.21
CA PHE A 145 -8.86 -4.72 1.93
C PHE A 145 -8.19 -6.06 1.60
N LEU A 146 -7.51 -6.11 0.46
CA LEU A 146 -6.76 -7.26 -0.03
C LEU A 146 -5.34 -6.77 -0.43
N CYS A 147 -4.32 -7.15 0.34
CA CYS A 147 -2.93 -6.81 0.01
C CYS A 147 -2.38 -7.86 -0.95
N SER A 148 -1.94 -7.46 -2.15
CA SER A 148 -1.41 -8.37 -3.16
C SER A 148 -0.30 -7.71 -3.99
N PRO A 149 0.96 -8.12 -3.85
CA PRO A 149 1.50 -9.17 -2.97
C PRO A 149 1.25 -8.93 -1.48
N ASN A 150 0.86 -9.99 -0.76
CA ASN A 150 0.45 -9.85 0.63
C ASN A 150 1.63 -9.66 1.60
N ASN A 151 1.47 -8.81 2.56
CA ASN A 151 2.42 -8.63 3.67
C ASN A 151 1.77 -9.18 4.98
N PRO A 152 2.33 -10.24 5.60
CA PRO A 152 3.74 -10.64 5.52
C PRO A 152 4.04 -11.86 4.64
N THR A 153 3.08 -12.46 3.95
CA THR A 153 3.24 -13.77 3.31
C THR A 153 4.05 -13.71 2.01
N GLY A 154 4.06 -12.58 1.32
CA GLY A 154 4.88 -12.33 0.12
C GLY A 154 4.20 -12.65 -1.22
N GLN A 155 3.16 -13.46 -1.24
CA GLN A 155 2.55 -13.98 -2.47
C GLN A 155 1.51 -13.01 -3.04
N CYS A 156 1.40 -12.98 -4.38
CA CYS A 156 0.24 -12.47 -5.07
C CYS A 156 -0.94 -13.42 -4.92
N PHE A 157 -2.14 -12.86 -4.86
CA PHE A 157 -3.36 -13.65 -5.01
C PHE A 157 -3.71 -13.83 -6.49
N SER A 158 -4.41 -14.93 -6.80
CA SER A 158 -4.87 -15.20 -8.16
C SER A 158 -5.72 -14.03 -8.68
N HIS A 159 -5.42 -13.57 -9.90
CA HIS A 159 -6.20 -12.53 -10.57
C HIS A 159 -7.70 -12.90 -10.65
N ASN A 160 -8.01 -14.17 -10.91
CA ASN A 160 -9.39 -14.64 -10.99
C ASN A 160 -10.12 -14.53 -9.65
N ASP A 161 -9.44 -14.84 -8.53
CA ASP A 161 -10.01 -14.72 -7.19
C ASP A 161 -10.27 -13.26 -6.83
N LEU A 162 -9.33 -12.37 -7.16
CA LEU A 162 -9.51 -10.93 -6.96
C LEU A 162 -10.71 -10.40 -7.76
N ILE A 163 -10.83 -10.77 -9.04
CA ILE A 163 -11.97 -10.40 -9.88
C ILE A 163 -13.28 -10.98 -9.35
N MET A 164 -13.28 -12.23 -8.84
CA MET A 164 -14.45 -12.84 -8.23
C MET A 164 -14.93 -12.03 -7.02
N LEU A 165 -14.02 -11.63 -6.14
CA LEU A 165 -14.32 -10.80 -4.98
C LEU A 165 -14.85 -9.41 -5.40
N ILE A 166 -14.19 -8.74 -6.36
CA ILE A 166 -14.62 -7.43 -6.86
C ILE A 166 -16.05 -7.48 -7.42
N LYS A 167 -16.38 -8.52 -8.18
CA LYS A 167 -17.72 -8.69 -8.80
C LYS A 167 -18.85 -8.95 -7.81
N ASN A 168 -18.53 -9.58 -6.69
CA ASN A 168 -19.55 -10.09 -5.77
C ASN A 168 -19.61 -9.35 -4.43
N PHE A 169 -18.65 -8.49 -4.13
CA PHE A 169 -18.67 -7.66 -2.92
C PHE A 169 -19.55 -6.43 -3.12
N ASP A 170 -20.38 -6.11 -2.13
CA ASP A 170 -21.35 -5.01 -2.19
C ASP A 170 -20.76 -3.65 -1.76
N GLY A 171 -19.45 -3.56 -1.59
CA GLY A 171 -18.69 -2.38 -1.17
C GLY A 171 -17.54 -2.05 -2.11
N ILE A 172 -16.64 -1.19 -1.64
CA ILE A 172 -15.38 -0.90 -2.34
C ILE A 172 -14.35 -1.98 -1.98
N VAL A 173 -13.79 -2.63 -3.00
CA VAL A 173 -12.65 -3.54 -2.85
C VAL A 173 -11.37 -2.75 -3.08
N VAL A 174 -10.51 -2.73 -2.07
CA VAL A 174 -9.21 -2.06 -2.12
C VAL A 174 -8.12 -3.11 -2.30
N ILE A 175 -7.48 -3.11 -3.46
CA ILE A 175 -6.31 -3.95 -3.71
C ILE A 175 -5.07 -3.11 -3.37
N ASP A 176 -4.38 -3.49 -2.29
CA ASP A 176 -3.14 -2.84 -1.88
C ASP A 176 -1.96 -3.50 -2.58
N GLU A 177 -1.46 -2.82 -3.59
CA GLU A 177 -0.37 -3.23 -4.46
C GLU A 177 0.97 -2.58 -4.07
N ALA A 178 1.24 -2.38 -2.79
CA ALA A 178 2.48 -1.74 -2.34
C ALA A 178 3.76 -2.46 -2.84
N TYR A 179 3.66 -3.70 -3.28
CA TYR A 179 4.79 -4.52 -3.71
C TYR A 179 4.68 -5.02 -5.16
N ILE A 180 3.66 -4.60 -5.91
CA ILE A 180 3.35 -5.14 -7.24
C ILE A 180 4.49 -4.97 -8.26
N ASP A 181 5.28 -3.91 -8.14
CA ASP A 181 6.40 -3.65 -9.06
C ASP A 181 7.48 -4.75 -8.98
N PHE A 182 7.50 -5.59 -7.93
CA PHE A 182 8.40 -6.74 -7.79
C PHE A 182 7.81 -8.06 -8.30
N ALA A 183 6.52 -8.10 -8.60
CA ALA A 183 5.83 -9.29 -9.05
C ALA A 183 5.92 -9.50 -10.57
N ASP A 184 5.67 -10.73 -11.02
CA ASP A 184 5.44 -11.03 -12.44
C ASP A 184 3.98 -10.83 -12.83
N GLN A 185 3.07 -10.81 -11.85
CA GLN A 185 1.65 -10.61 -12.07
C GLN A 185 1.37 -9.15 -12.48
N ALA A 186 0.48 -8.99 -13.46
CA ALA A 186 0.02 -7.68 -13.87
C ALA A 186 -0.79 -6.99 -12.75
N SER A 187 -0.64 -5.66 -12.65
CA SER A 187 -1.41 -4.83 -11.72
C SER A 187 -2.90 -4.85 -12.04
N MET A 188 -3.74 -4.79 -11.01
CA MET A 188 -5.20 -4.60 -11.10
C MET A 188 -5.58 -3.23 -11.68
N LEU A 189 -4.63 -2.33 -11.91
CA LEU A 189 -4.86 -1.09 -12.67
C LEU A 189 -5.41 -1.38 -14.07
N ASN A 190 -5.06 -2.50 -14.69
CA ASN A 190 -5.58 -2.91 -15.99
C ASN A 190 -7.09 -3.17 -15.97
N ASP A 191 -7.65 -3.46 -14.81
CA ASP A 191 -9.07 -3.77 -14.62
C ASP A 191 -9.88 -2.58 -14.07
N LEU A 192 -9.20 -1.46 -13.73
CA LEU A 192 -9.81 -0.32 -13.06
C LEU A 192 -11.02 0.25 -13.82
N GLN A 193 -10.95 0.27 -15.16
CA GLN A 193 -12.03 0.78 -16.01
C GLN A 193 -13.26 -0.16 -16.05
N ASN A 194 -13.08 -1.42 -15.71
CA ASN A 194 -14.11 -2.44 -15.78
C ASN A 194 -14.96 -2.54 -14.50
N TYR A 195 -14.42 -2.03 -13.37
CA TYR A 195 -15.03 -2.22 -12.05
C TYR A 195 -15.05 -0.90 -11.27
N PRO A 196 -16.21 -0.21 -11.22
CA PRO A 196 -16.34 1.09 -10.54
C PRO A 196 -16.14 0.99 -9.02
N ASN A 197 -16.27 -0.19 -8.45
CA ASN A 197 -16.03 -0.49 -7.03
C ASN A 197 -14.61 -0.98 -6.73
N LEU A 198 -13.70 -0.97 -7.71
CA LEU A 198 -12.29 -1.25 -7.51
C LEU A 198 -11.54 0.03 -7.14
N ALA A 199 -10.76 -0.04 -6.07
CA ALA A 199 -9.71 0.92 -5.76
C ALA A 199 -8.37 0.19 -5.67
N VAL A 200 -7.31 0.75 -6.24
CA VAL A 200 -5.97 0.19 -6.20
C VAL A 200 -5.06 1.15 -5.44
N SER A 201 -4.41 0.69 -4.39
CA SER A 201 -3.43 1.47 -3.64
C SER A 201 -2.02 1.05 -4.04
N GLN A 202 -1.15 2.02 -4.33
CA GLN A 202 0.28 1.80 -4.58
C GLN A 202 1.12 2.79 -3.78
N THR A 203 2.44 2.63 -3.78
CA THR A 203 3.34 3.52 -3.05
C THR A 203 4.70 3.64 -3.73
N PHE A 204 5.29 4.83 -3.66
CA PHE A 204 6.69 5.01 -4.05
C PHE A 204 7.70 4.63 -2.94
N SER A 205 7.22 4.22 -1.77
CA SER A 205 8.08 3.85 -0.64
C SER A 205 8.88 2.57 -0.84
N LYS A 206 8.49 1.69 -1.77
CA LYS A 206 9.09 0.35 -1.96
C LYS A 206 9.98 0.31 -3.19
N ALA A 207 9.43 -0.05 -4.34
CA ALA A 207 10.17 -0.23 -5.58
C ALA A 207 10.90 1.04 -6.03
N PHE A 208 10.32 2.19 -5.83
CA PHE A 208 10.90 3.48 -6.21
C PHE A 208 11.91 4.05 -5.19
N GLY A 209 12.13 3.37 -4.06
CA GLY A 209 13.12 3.79 -3.06
C GLY A 209 12.83 5.14 -2.37
N MET A 210 11.60 5.64 -2.45
CA MET A 210 11.22 6.97 -1.97
C MET A 210 10.46 6.95 -0.64
N ALA A 211 10.81 6.04 0.28
CA ALA A 211 10.10 5.91 1.56
C ALA A 211 10.11 7.19 2.40
N GLY A 212 11.21 7.97 2.32
CA GLY A 212 11.42 9.19 3.11
C GLY A 212 10.51 10.35 2.72
N ILE A 213 10.03 10.42 1.48
CA ILE A 213 9.16 11.53 1.03
C ILE A 213 7.67 11.28 1.30
N ARG A 214 7.31 10.08 1.79
CA ARG A 214 5.93 9.76 2.18
C ARG A 214 4.91 9.97 1.05
N LEU A 215 5.09 9.34 -0.10
CA LEU A 215 4.17 9.46 -1.24
C LEU A 215 3.50 8.13 -1.55
N GLY A 216 2.18 8.09 -1.38
CA GLY A 216 1.28 6.99 -1.73
C GLY A 216 0.32 7.40 -2.83
N LEU A 217 -0.24 6.41 -3.51
CA LEU A 217 -1.16 6.59 -4.62
C LEU A 217 -2.43 5.79 -4.36
N LEU A 218 -3.55 6.35 -4.72
CA LEU A 218 -4.82 5.64 -4.81
C LEU A 218 -5.41 5.89 -6.20
N PHE A 219 -5.75 4.80 -6.87
CA PHE A 219 -6.43 4.80 -8.16
C PHE A 219 -7.85 4.31 -7.96
N GLY A 220 -8.80 4.95 -8.63
CA GLY A 220 -10.21 4.58 -8.51
C GLY A 220 -11.06 5.18 -9.61
N SER A 221 -12.37 5.00 -9.52
CA SER A 221 -13.29 5.73 -10.41
C SER A 221 -13.14 7.24 -10.21
N VAL A 222 -13.44 8.02 -11.25
CA VAL A 222 -13.40 9.50 -11.17
C VAL A 222 -14.21 9.99 -9.99
N GLU A 223 -15.40 9.42 -9.79
CA GLU A 223 -16.29 9.77 -8.70
C GLU A 223 -15.68 9.52 -7.30
N LEU A 224 -14.98 8.36 -7.10
CA LEU A 224 -14.29 8.06 -5.86
C LEU A 224 -13.18 9.07 -5.57
N ILE A 225 -12.37 9.38 -6.59
CA ILE A 225 -11.25 10.31 -6.47
C ILE A 225 -11.75 11.74 -6.20
N ASP A 226 -12.84 12.16 -6.82
CA ASP A 226 -13.46 13.45 -6.56
C ASP A 226 -13.94 13.57 -5.10
N TRP A 227 -14.57 12.52 -4.57
CA TRP A 227 -14.99 12.50 -3.17
C TRP A 227 -13.81 12.54 -2.20
N ILE A 228 -12.74 11.79 -2.47
CA ILE A 228 -11.53 11.84 -1.64
C ILE A 228 -10.91 13.23 -1.66
N ASN A 229 -10.84 13.87 -2.82
CA ASN A 229 -10.33 15.24 -2.94
C ASN A 229 -11.16 16.27 -2.15
N ARG A 230 -12.47 16.03 -1.94
CA ARG A 230 -13.33 16.91 -1.12
C ARG A 230 -13.01 16.84 0.38
N ILE A 231 -12.62 15.66 0.89
CA ILE A 231 -12.44 15.43 2.33
C ILE A 231 -10.97 15.47 2.78
N LYS A 232 -10.01 15.42 1.84
CA LYS A 232 -8.58 15.50 2.17
C LYS A 232 -8.20 16.89 2.72
N PRO A 233 -7.13 17.02 3.52
CA PRO A 233 -6.52 18.32 3.78
C PRO A 233 -6.12 19.00 2.47
N PRO A 234 -6.35 20.31 2.27
CA PRO A 234 -6.13 20.98 1.00
C PRO A 234 -4.73 20.76 0.41
N TYR A 235 -3.70 20.95 1.22
CA TYR A 235 -2.29 20.88 0.82
C TYR A 235 -1.61 19.65 1.43
N ASN A 236 -2.25 18.48 1.32
CA ASN A 236 -1.78 17.24 1.96
C ASN A 236 -0.37 16.81 1.50
N ILE A 237 0.00 17.06 0.26
CA ILE A 237 1.36 16.78 -0.24
C ILE A 237 2.15 18.08 -0.34
N ASN A 238 3.22 18.19 0.44
CA ASN A 238 4.06 19.37 0.48
C ASN A 238 4.87 19.54 -0.82
N GLN A 239 5.37 20.77 -1.06
CA GLN A 239 6.09 21.14 -2.27
C GLN A 239 7.36 20.31 -2.47
N LEU A 240 8.15 20.10 -1.42
CA LEU A 240 9.42 19.36 -1.51
C LEU A 240 9.17 17.89 -1.96
N THR A 241 8.11 17.26 -1.46
CA THR A 241 7.70 15.93 -1.89
C THR A 241 7.30 15.93 -3.37
N GLN A 242 6.49 16.92 -3.80
CA GLN A 242 6.05 17.00 -5.20
C GLN A 242 7.25 17.20 -6.16
N GLU A 243 8.14 18.13 -5.86
CA GLU A 243 9.32 18.43 -6.68
C GLU A 243 10.30 17.26 -6.71
N PHE A 244 10.60 16.66 -5.56
CA PHE A 244 11.48 15.50 -5.49
C PHE A 244 10.95 14.33 -6.31
N ALA A 245 9.66 14.01 -6.15
CA ALA A 245 9.02 12.94 -6.91
C ALA A 245 9.02 13.22 -8.42
N LEU A 246 8.65 14.44 -8.84
CA LEU A 246 8.70 14.82 -10.26
C LEU A 246 10.08 14.61 -10.86
N ASN A 247 11.13 15.08 -10.18
CA ASN A 247 12.50 14.96 -10.65
C ASN A 247 12.94 13.48 -10.78
N LYS A 248 12.58 12.64 -9.80
CA LYS A 248 12.89 11.20 -9.83
C LYS A 248 12.10 10.43 -10.89
N LEU A 249 10.93 10.92 -11.25
CA LEU A 249 10.07 10.29 -12.25
C LEU A 249 10.37 10.74 -13.70
N ILE A 250 11.33 11.66 -13.93
CA ILE A 250 11.77 12.03 -15.29
C ILE A 250 12.31 10.81 -16.03
N ASP A 251 13.15 10.03 -15.34
CA ASP A 251 13.72 8.78 -15.85
C ASP A 251 13.58 7.68 -14.79
N THR A 252 12.91 6.60 -15.15
CA THR A 252 12.69 5.43 -14.27
C THR A 252 13.62 4.26 -14.59
N SER A 253 14.60 4.41 -15.46
CA SER A 253 15.52 3.34 -15.87
C SER A 253 16.28 2.76 -14.66
N GLU A 254 16.84 3.61 -13.82
CA GLU A 254 17.53 3.21 -12.58
C GLU A 254 16.59 2.40 -11.65
N VAL A 255 15.36 2.83 -11.51
CA VAL A 255 14.36 2.11 -10.68
C VAL A 255 14.10 0.72 -11.25
N ASN A 256 13.95 0.60 -12.56
CA ASN A 256 13.74 -0.69 -13.22
C ASN A 256 14.95 -1.64 -13.03
N GLU A 257 16.17 -1.13 -13.16
CA GLU A 257 17.38 -1.91 -12.88
C GLU A 257 17.42 -2.39 -11.43
N GLN A 258 17.11 -1.52 -10.47
CA GLN A 258 17.03 -1.87 -9.04
C GLN A 258 15.95 -2.92 -8.76
N ILE A 259 14.78 -2.82 -9.39
CA ILE A 259 13.73 -3.85 -9.28
C ILE A 259 14.23 -5.20 -9.78
N HIS A 260 14.89 -5.25 -10.94
CA HIS A 260 15.47 -6.47 -11.48
C HIS A 260 16.53 -7.07 -10.54
N GLN A 261 17.40 -6.23 -9.98
CA GLN A 261 18.41 -6.66 -9.02
C GLN A 261 17.77 -7.25 -7.75
N ILE A 262 16.80 -6.56 -7.16
CA ILE A 262 16.08 -7.04 -5.97
C ILE A 262 15.37 -8.37 -6.24
N ARG A 263 14.76 -8.53 -7.40
CA ARG A 263 14.14 -9.81 -7.79
C ARG A 263 15.17 -10.94 -7.91
N SER A 264 16.31 -10.68 -8.55
CA SER A 264 17.40 -11.65 -8.64
C SER A 264 17.95 -12.02 -7.27
N GLU A 265 18.16 -11.05 -6.40
CA GLU A 265 18.63 -11.27 -5.03
C GLU A 265 17.59 -12.01 -4.18
N ARG A 266 16.30 -11.79 -4.38
CA ARG A 266 15.22 -12.57 -3.75
C ARG A 266 15.36 -14.07 -4.04
N GLU A 267 15.52 -14.42 -5.32
CA GLU A 267 15.64 -15.83 -5.73
C GLU A 267 16.91 -16.49 -5.13
N LYS A 268 18.04 -15.76 -5.10
CA LYS A 268 19.26 -16.25 -4.45
C LYS A 268 19.06 -16.43 -2.95
N LEU A 269 18.45 -15.47 -2.28
CA LEU A 269 18.17 -15.51 -0.84
C LEU A 269 17.26 -16.70 -0.50
N ILE A 270 16.18 -16.91 -1.29
CA ILE A 270 15.30 -18.09 -1.13
C ILE A 270 16.09 -19.39 -1.23
N GLY A 271 16.91 -19.54 -2.27
CA GLY A 271 17.73 -20.75 -2.45
C GLY A 271 18.72 -20.99 -1.30
N GLN A 272 19.34 -19.93 -0.79
CA GLN A 272 20.25 -20.03 0.36
C GLN A 272 19.53 -20.39 1.66
N LEU A 273 18.36 -19.81 1.91
CA LEU A 273 17.53 -20.09 3.09
C LEU A 273 17.00 -21.53 3.09
N GLN A 274 16.61 -22.05 1.93
CA GLN A 274 16.16 -23.44 1.77
C GLN A 274 17.27 -24.46 2.10
N GLY A 275 18.54 -24.08 1.95
CA GLY A 275 19.70 -24.90 2.30
C GLY A 275 20.06 -24.93 3.79
N LEU A 276 19.35 -24.20 4.66
CA LEU A 276 19.62 -24.12 6.09
C LEU A 276 18.69 -25.03 6.89
N GLU A 277 19.24 -25.94 7.69
CA GLU A 277 18.46 -26.94 8.47
C GLU A 277 17.49 -26.30 9.49
N ILE A 278 17.89 -25.14 10.03
CA ILE A 278 17.06 -24.39 10.97
C ILE A 278 15.81 -23.81 10.30
N VAL A 279 15.85 -23.56 8.98
CA VAL A 279 14.72 -23.00 8.23
C VAL A 279 13.78 -24.14 7.84
N LYS A 280 12.63 -24.20 8.48
CA LYS A 280 11.62 -25.26 8.26
C LYS A 280 10.80 -25.03 7.01
N THR A 281 10.51 -23.77 6.70
CA THR A 281 9.75 -23.37 5.50
C THR A 281 10.24 -22.02 5.02
N VAL A 282 10.45 -21.91 3.73
CA VAL A 282 10.60 -20.65 3.00
C VAL A 282 9.35 -20.49 2.16
N TYR A 283 8.57 -19.46 2.46
CA TYR A 283 7.32 -19.21 1.70
C TYR A 283 7.64 -18.53 0.39
N PRO A 284 6.91 -18.84 -0.70
CA PRO A 284 7.03 -18.13 -1.98
C PRO A 284 6.81 -16.63 -1.81
N SER A 285 7.48 -15.81 -2.62
CA SER A 285 7.33 -14.38 -2.54
C SER A 285 7.42 -13.71 -3.91
N ASP A 286 6.49 -12.80 -4.16
CA ASP A 286 6.46 -11.86 -5.29
C ASP A 286 6.84 -10.43 -4.82
N ALA A 287 7.18 -10.26 -3.52
CA ALA A 287 7.53 -8.98 -2.92
C ALA A 287 9.05 -8.78 -2.80
N ASN A 288 9.48 -7.69 -2.19
CA ASN A 288 10.90 -7.44 -1.85
C ASN A 288 11.28 -7.99 -0.46
N PHE A 289 10.63 -9.04 0.00
CA PHE A 289 10.93 -9.72 1.25
C PHE A 289 10.55 -11.21 1.16
N VAL A 290 11.05 -12.01 2.07
CA VAL A 290 10.73 -13.44 2.18
C VAL A 290 10.23 -13.73 3.60
N LEU A 291 9.19 -14.54 3.74
CA LEU A 291 8.74 -15.08 5.01
C LEU A 291 9.36 -16.46 5.21
N ILE A 292 9.96 -16.67 6.38
CA ILE A 292 10.51 -17.99 6.76
C ILE A 292 9.86 -18.46 8.05
N ARG A 293 9.79 -19.78 8.23
CA ARG A 293 9.43 -20.42 9.50
C ARG A 293 10.66 -21.14 10.07
N VAL A 294 10.90 -20.95 11.35
CA VAL A 294 12.01 -21.57 12.11
C VAL A 294 11.47 -22.20 13.40
N PRO A 295 12.21 -23.05 14.11
CA PRO A 295 11.75 -23.64 15.37
C PRO A 295 11.47 -22.62 16.47
N ASP A 296 12.32 -21.60 16.57
CA ASP A 296 12.22 -20.51 17.55
C ASP A 296 12.58 -19.18 16.89
N ALA A 297 11.53 -18.46 16.47
CA ALA A 297 11.69 -17.18 15.79
C ALA A 297 12.14 -16.07 16.75
N GLU A 298 11.79 -16.16 18.04
CA GLU A 298 12.18 -15.14 19.01
C GLU A 298 13.67 -15.24 19.35
N ALA A 299 14.19 -16.46 19.52
CA ALA A 299 15.62 -16.68 19.76
C ALA A 299 16.45 -16.20 18.55
N LEU A 300 16.05 -16.57 17.32
CA LEU A 300 16.76 -16.13 16.11
C LEU A 300 16.66 -14.60 15.94
N TYR A 301 15.50 -14.01 16.17
CA TYR A 301 15.30 -12.56 16.12
C TYR A 301 16.23 -11.82 17.10
N THR A 302 16.28 -12.29 18.33
CA THR A 302 17.14 -11.72 19.38
C THR A 302 18.63 -11.82 19.01
N TYR A 303 19.04 -12.98 18.48
CA TYR A 303 20.40 -13.18 18.02
C TYR A 303 20.78 -12.23 16.88
N LEU A 304 19.96 -12.17 15.82
CA LEU A 304 20.19 -11.26 14.68
C LEU A 304 20.28 -9.81 15.14
N THR A 305 19.36 -9.39 16.02
CA THR A 305 19.35 -8.04 16.56
C THR A 305 20.62 -7.72 17.37
N SER A 306 21.16 -8.70 18.12
CA SER A 306 22.42 -8.53 18.86
C SER A 306 23.63 -8.27 17.95
N LEU A 307 23.55 -8.73 16.69
CA LEU A 307 24.54 -8.49 15.64
C LEU A 307 24.25 -7.21 14.81
N GLY A 308 23.21 -6.44 15.18
CA GLY A 308 22.81 -5.26 14.42
C GLY A 308 22.00 -5.56 13.14
N ILE A 309 21.56 -6.82 12.94
CA ILE A 309 20.74 -7.23 11.80
C ILE A 309 19.26 -7.17 12.21
N VAL A 310 18.54 -6.16 11.70
CA VAL A 310 17.14 -5.92 12.07
C VAL A 310 16.21 -6.57 11.07
N VAL A 311 15.45 -7.57 11.51
CA VAL A 311 14.42 -8.26 10.74
C VAL A 311 13.05 -8.06 11.40
N ARG A 312 11.99 -8.69 10.89
CA ARG A 312 10.67 -8.53 11.48
C ARG A 312 10.09 -9.85 11.98
N ASN A 313 9.94 -9.99 13.29
CA ASN A 313 9.22 -11.11 13.89
C ASN A 313 7.72 -10.96 13.61
N ARG A 314 7.09 -12.01 13.06
CA ARG A 314 5.67 -12.05 12.69
C ARG A 314 4.89 -13.09 13.49
N SER A 315 5.50 -13.72 14.47
CA SER A 315 4.92 -14.82 15.25
C SER A 315 3.59 -14.49 15.94
N THR A 316 3.32 -13.21 16.17
CA THR A 316 2.07 -12.77 16.81
C THR A 316 0.90 -12.63 15.83
N GLN A 317 1.14 -12.72 14.52
CA GLN A 317 0.07 -12.66 13.53
C GLN A 317 -0.57 -14.04 13.34
N PRO A 318 -1.87 -14.10 13.01
CA PRO A 318 -2.53 -15.37 12.70
C PRO A 318 -1.76 -16.18 11.65
N LEU A 319 -1.71 -17.50 11.79
CA LEU A 319 -1.03 -18.45 10.90
C LEU A 319 0.50 -18.28 10.79
N CYS A 320 1.07 -17.23 11.41
CA CYS A 320 2.49 -16.88 11.31
C CYS A 320 3.32 -17.33 12.53
N ASN A 321 2.88 -18.35 13.27
CA ASN A 321 3.64 -18.85 14.41
C ASN A 321 5.08 -19.20 14.01
N ASN A 322 6.05 -18.73 14.82
CA ASN A 322 7.49 -18.92 14.58
C ASN A 322 7.97 -18.47 13.18
N THR A 323 7.50 -17.32 12.71
CA THR A 323 7.96 -16.77 11.43
C THR A 323 8.70 -15.45 11.56
N LEU A 324 9.70 -15.29 10.70
CA LEU A 324 10.42 -14.03 10.48
C LEU A 324 10.22 -13.57 9.04
N ARG A 325 9.96 -12.27 8.85
CA ARG A 325 9.98 -11.63 7.54
C ARG A 325 11.32 -10.94 7.33
N LEU A 326 12.02 -11.34 6.28
CA LEU A 326 13.34 -10.88 5.89
C LEU A 326 13.20 -10.01 4.65
N THR A 327 13.59 -8.73 4.72
CA THR A 327 13.64 -7.87 3.54
C THR A 327 14.83 -8.30 2.67
N VAL A 328 14.66 -8.31 1.36
CA VAL A 328 15.75 -8.53 0.41
C VAL A 328 16.64 -7.31 0.41
N GLY A 329 17.87 -7.47 0.86
CA GLY A 329 18.90 -6.43 0.90
C GLY A 329 19.79 -6.42 -0.33
N THR A 330 20.90 -5.67 -0.25
CA THR A 330 21.99 -5.79 -1.21
C THR A 330 22.65 -7.17 -1.12
N PRO A 331 23.46 -7.58 -2.11
CA PRO A 331 24.20 -8.86 -2.04
C PRO A 331 25.03 -9.01 -0.76
N GLU A 332 25.62 -7.91 -0.28
CA GLU A 332 26.44 -7.87 0.94
C GLU A 332 25.57 -8.05 2.18
N GLU A 333 24.43 -7.35 2.26
CA GLU A 333 23.48 -7.47 3.38
C GLU A 333 22.86 -8.86 3.45
N ASN A 334 22.48 -9.44 2.31
CA ASN A 334 21.96 -10.81 2.23
C ASN A 334 23.02 -11.83 2.68
N THR A 335 24.29 -11.64 2.28
CA THR A 335 25.40 -12.50 2.70
C THR A 335 25.61 -12.44 4.22
N GLN A 336 25.59 -11.24 4.81
CA GLN A 336 25.68 -11.07 6.26
C GLN A 336 24.55 -11.77 6.99
N LEU A 337 23.30 -11.60 6.51
CA LEU A 337 22.14 -12.27 7.08
C LEU A 337 22.27 -13.80 7.05
N ILE A 338 22.63 -14.37 5.89
CA ILE A 338 22.80 -15.84 5.74
C ILE A 338 23.92 -16.38 6.63
N THR A 339 25.04 -15.64 6.73
CA THR A 339 26.16 -16.02 7.61
C THR A 339 25.70 -16.04 9.06
N ALA A 340 25.02 -14.99 9.52
CA ALA A 340 24.53 -14.93 10.89
C ALA A 340 23.52 -16.04 11.21
N ILE A 341 22.64 -16.43 10.27
CA ILE A 341 21.71 -17.55 10.49
C ILE A 341 22.47 -18.89 10.57
N LYS A 342 23.52 -19.09 9.76
CA LYS A 342 24.38 -20.28 9.84
C LYS A 342 25.12 -20.38 11.17
N ASP A 343 25.66 -19.26 11.65
CA ASP A 343 26.37 -19.22 12.93
C ASP A 343 25.42 -19.55 14.09
N PHE A 344 24.20 -18.97 14.06
CA PHE A 344 23.14 -19.28 15.02
C PHE A 344 22.80 -20.78 15.01
N GLN A 345 22.63 -21.39 13.83
CA GLN A 345 22.36 -22.81 13.68
C GLN A 345 23.47 -23.65 14.35
N SER A 346 24.73 -23.25 14.15
CA SER A 346 25.89 -23.99 14.72
C SER A 346 25.96 -23.90 16.24
N VAL A 347 25.39 -22.86 16.85
CA VAL A 347 25.37 -22.68 18.31
C VAL A 347 24.31 -23.53 18.99
N ILE A 348 23.19 -23.79 18.28
CA ILE A 348 22.03 -24.51 18.84
C ILE A 348 21.99 -26.00 18.45
N SER A 349 22.86 -26.44 17.51
CA SER A 349 23.09 -27.86 17.13
C SER A 349 24.01 -28.54 18.13
#